data_023f4477488532c31ec0386b0c40f6f3
#
_entry.id   023f4477488532c31ec0386b0c40f6f3
#
_cell.length_a   1.000
_cell.length_b   1.000
_cell.length_c   1.000
_cell.angle_alpha   90.00
_cell.angle_beta   90.00
_cell.angle_gamma   90.00
#
_symmetry.space_group_name_H-M   'P 1'
#
loop_
_entity.id
_entity.type
_entity.pdbx_description
1 polymer ?
#
loop_
_entity_poly.entity_id
_entity_poly.type
_entity_poly.pdbx_seq_one_letter_code
_entity_poly.pdbx_strand_id
1 'polypeptide(L)'
;MVRVIAMDGPSGSGKSTVAKIVAEKLGWFYLNTGAMYRAVGLFLADRNIPCDENAVTGNILKQADVDFDPDGHIVLNGNDISDRILTPEAARHASDYSKLPAVRKLMTALQRKIGLSRPSVVEGRDIGTVVFPDADHKFFIVASPKERARRRFLQLKEKDPGTAITIEEILKQQNERDSQDQKRALAPLKQAEDAILVDTTEKTIDEVVEEILARL
;
A
#
# COMPACT_ATOMS: atom_id res chain seq x y z
N MET A 1 -23.31 -1.89 -9.91
CA MET A 1 -22.28 -2.26 -8.91
C MET A 1 -21.18 -1.20 -8.93
N VAL A 2 -20.55 -0.94 -7.79
CA VAL A 2 -19.39 -0.03 -7.73
C VAL A 2 -18.20 -0.76 -8.33
N ARG A 3 -17.46 -0.11 -9.23
CA ARG A 3 -16.32 -0.71 -9.95
C ARG A 3 -15.04 -0.54 -9.14
N VAL A 4 -14.25 -1.63 -9.06
CA VAL A 4 -12.96 -1.65 -8.35
C VAL A 4 -11.87 -2.18 -9.28
N ILE A 5 -10.76 -1.43 -9.35
CA ILE A 5 -9.49 -1.90 -9.94
C ILE A 5 -8.53 -2.18 -8.80
N ALA A 6 -8.10 -3.44 -8.67
CA ALA A 6 -7.12 -3.88 -7.69
C ALA A 6 -5.70 -3.86 -8.26
N MET A 7 -4.77 -3.22 -7.57
CA MET A 7 -3.36 -3.15 -7.97
C MET A 7 -2.45 -3.64 -6.84
N ASP A 8 -1.96 -4.86 -6.95
CA ASP A 8 -1.04 -5.47 -5.99
C ASP A 8 0.40 -5.52 -6.50
N GLY A 9 1.33 -5.76 -5.62
CA GLY A 9 2.75 -5.93 -5.98
C GLY A 9 3.72 -5.52 -4.88
N PRO A 10 5.02 -5.85 -5.02
CA PRO A 10 6.04 -5.59 -4.03
C PRO A 10 6.32 -4.09 -3.83
N SER A 11 7.08 -3.76 -2.79
CA SER A 11 7.49 -2.38 -2.52
C SER A 11 8.41 -1.84 -3.62
N GLY A 12 8.19 -0.59 -4.06
CA GLY A 12 9.03 0.05 -5.08
C GLY A 12 8.76 -0.37 -6.53
N SER A 13 7.73 -1.19 -6.81
CA SER A 13 7.36 -1.59 -8.18
C SER A 13 6.70 -0.47 -9.01
N GLY A 14 6.49 0.72 -8.45
CA GLY A 14 5.83 1.84 -9.15
C GLY A 14 4.31 1.85 -9.05
N LYS A 15 3.69 0.83 -8.41
CA LYS A 15 2.22 0.69 -8.35
C LYS A 15 1.48 1.92 -7.79
N SER A 16 2.02 2.60 -6.76
CA SER A 16 1.36 3.76 -6.16
C SER A 16 1.26 4.93 -7.14
N THR A 17 2.34 5.20 -7.87
CA THR A 17 2.37 6.24 -8.90
C THR A 17 1.39 5.90 -10.04
N VAL A 18 1.47 4.67 -10.54
CA VAL A 18 0.61 4.18 -11.62
C VAL A 18 -0.86 4.18 -11.18
N ALA A 19 -1.18 3.65 -10.01
CA ALA A 19 -2.56 3.59 -9.50
C ALA A 19 -3.17 4.99 -9.33
N LYS A 20 -2.38 5.96 -8.85
CA LYS A 20 -2.82 7.34 -8.72
C LYS A 20 -3.15 7.94 -10.09
N ILE A 21 -2.26 7.81 -11.07
CA ILE A 21 -2.46 8.36 -12.42
C ILE A 21 -3.66 7.69 -13.12
N VAL A 22 -3.79 6.35 -13.00
CA VAL A 22 -4.95 5.64 -13.55
C VAL A 22 -6.25 6.13 -12.92
N ALA A 23 -6.28 6.31 -11.59
CA ALA A 23 -7.45 6.85 -10.90
C ALA A 23 -7.80 8.26 -11.39
N GLU A 24 -6.81 9.14 -11.53
CA GLU A 24 -6.96 10.50 -12.05
C GLU A 24 -7.54 10.50 -13.50
N LYS A 25 -6.97 9.68 -14.39
CA LYS A 25 -7.43 9.57 -15.78
C LYS A 25 -8.86 9.03 -15.89
N LEU A 26 -9.27 8.17 -14.96
CA LEU A 26 -10.63 7.62 -14.92
C LEU A 26 -11.63 8.51 -14.15
N GLY A 27 -11.17 9.51 -13.42
CA GLY A 27 -11.99 10.27 -12.47
C GLY A 27 -12.48 9.43 -11.30
N TRP A 28 -11.69 8.40 -10.90
CA TRP A 28 -12.01 7.47 -9.83
C TRP A 28 -11.23 7.80 -8.55
N PHE A 29 -11.71 7.28 -7.44
CA PHE A 29 -11.02 7.45 -6.17
C PHE A 29 -9.76 6.58 -6.11
N TYR A 30 -8.64 7.18 -5.67
CA TYR A 30 -7.40 6.45 -5.39
C TYR A 30 -7.34 6.06 -3.92
N LEU A 31 -7.37 4.76 -3.63
CA LEU A 31 -7.28 4.22 -2.28
C LEU A 31 -5.90 3.61 -2.01
N ASN A 32 -5.08 4.33 -1.25
CA ASN A 32 -3.77 3.87 -0.79
C ASN A 32 -3.91 3.09 0.52
N THR A 33 -4.00 1.75 0.44
CA THR A 33 -4.13 0.92 1.65
C THR A 33 -2.86 0.92 2.50
N GLY A 34 -1.70 1.12 1.89
CA GLY A 34 -0.43 1.29 2.61
C GLY A 34 -0.41 2.52 3.52
N ALA A 35 -1.08 3.62 3.12
CA ALA A 35 -1.28 4.79 3.96
C ALA A 35 -2.15 4.46 5.18
N MET A 36 -3.23 3.70 5.00
CA MET A 36 -4.10 3.27 6.09
C MET A 36 -3.37 2.41 7.12
N TYR A 37 -2.55 1.44 6.68
CA TYR A 37 -1.72 0.64 7.60
C TYR A 37 -0.69 1.48 8.36
N ARG A 38 -0.11 2.51 7.71
CA ARG A 38 0.79 3.45 8.38
C ARG A 38 0.07 4.29 9.42
N ALA A 39 -1.14 4.75 9.12
CA ALA A 39 -1.97 5.50 10.05
C ALA A 39 -2.27 4.70 11.33
N VAL A 40 -2.73 3.45 11.19
CA VAL A 40 -2.97 2.57 12.35
C VAL A 40 -1.68 2.22 13.07
N GLY A 41 -0.59 1.98 12.34
CA GLY A 41 0.72 1.71 12.93
C GLY A 41 1.19 2.88 13.80
N LEU A 42 1.09 4.12 13.33
CA LEU A 42 1.39 5.32 14.10
C LEU A 42 0.45 5.48 15.29
N PHE A 43 -0.86 5.27 15.09
CA PHE A 43 -1.85 5.33 16.17
C PHE A 43 -1.49 4.43 17.35
N LEU A 44 -1.06 3.21 17.07
CA LEU A 44 -0.68 2.23 18.10
C LEU A 44 0.67 2.59 18.73
N ALA A 45 1.64 3.00 17.93
CA ALA A 45 2.97 3.38 18.40
C ALA A 45 2.95 4.64 19.28
N ASP A 46 2.21 5.69 18.88
CA ASP A 46 2.04 6.94 19.65
C ASP A 46 1.44 6.68 21.06
N ARG A 47 0.71 5.58 21.21
CA ARG A 47 0.13 5.14 22.49
C ARG A 47 0.97 4.11 23.24
N ASN A 48 2.17 3.81 22.73
CA ASN A 48 3.04 2.77 23.28
C ASN A 48 2.37 1.40 23.41
N ILE A 49 1.44 1.07 22.51
CA ILE A 49 0.79 -0.24 22.46
C ILE A 49 1.78 -1.24 21.84
N PRO A 50 2.20 -2.30 22.54
CA PRO A 50 3.12 -3.28 21.99
C PRO A 50 2.53 -3.97 20.75
N CYS A 51 3.41 -4.35 19.80
CA CYS A 51 3.00 -5.13 18.62
C CYS A 51 2.80 -6.62 19.01
N ASP A 52 1.75 -6.87 19.75
CA ASP A 52 1.37 -8.15 20.32
C ASP A 52 -0.15 -8.36 20.21
N GLU A 53 -0.59 -9.60 19.96
CA GLU A 53 -2.01 -9.93 19.75
C GLU A 53 -2.87 -9.69 21.00
N ASN A 54 -2.31 -9.82 22.21
CA ASN A 54 -3.03 -9.58 23.45
C ASN A 54 -3.15 -8.09 23.77
N ALA A 55 -2.15 -7.30 23.33
CA ALA A 55 -2.13 -5.85 23.54
C ALA A 55 -3.02 -5.10 22.53
N VAL A 56 -3.04 -5.54 21.27
CA VAL A 56 -3.81 -4.87 20.20
C VAL A 56 -5.23 -5.44 20.14
N THR A 57 -6.10 -4.94 21.00
CA THR A 57 -7.49 -5.39 21.09
C THR A 57 -8.42 -4.63 20.14
N GLY A 58 -9.59 -5.23 19.84
CA GLY A 58 -10.62 -4.57 19.04
C GLY A 58 -11.13 -3.26 19.64
N ASN A 59 -11.11 -3.12 20.97
CA ASN A 59 -11.53 -1.87 21.64
C ASN A 59 -10.53 -0.74 21.43
N ILE A 60 -9.23 -1.05 21.40
CA ILE A 60 -8.19 -0.07 21.07
C ILE A 60 -8.31 0.33 19.61
N LEU A 61 -8.44 -0.64 18.72
CA LEU A 61 -8.55 -0.40 17.27
C LEU A 61 -9.77 0.42 16.86
N LYS A 62 -10.89 0.30 17.56
CA LYS A 62 -12.09 1.15 17.34
C LYS A 62 -11.85 2.64 17.58
N GLN A 63 -10.80 3.01 18.31
CA GLN A 63 -10.42 4.40 18.56
C GLN A 63 -9.57 4.99 17.42
N ALA A 64 -9.13 4.19 16.47
CA ALA A 64 -8.41 4.63 15.30
C ALA A 64 -9.41 4.90 14.17
N ASP A 65 -9.89 6.13 14.08
CA ASP A 65 -10.71 6.58 12.95
C ASP A 65 -9.79 7.00 11.80
N VAL A 66 -9.74 6.15 10.77
CA VAL A 66 -8.88 6.33 9.59
C VAL A 66 -9.74 6.56 8.37
N ASP A 67 -9.59 7.71 7.74
CA ASP A 67 -10.33 8.09 6.53
C ASP A 67 -9.43 8.90 5.58
N PHE A 68 -10.01 9.32 4.47
CA PHE A 68 -9.39 10.23 3.51
C PHE A 68 -10.27 11.47 3.38
N ASP A 69 -9.64 12.63 3.35
CA ASP A 69 -10.35 13.88 3.04
C ASP A 69 -10.75 13.95 1.54
N PRO A 70 -11.51 14.96 1.11
CA PRO A 70 -11.89 15.13 -0.29
C PRO A 70 -10.72 15.26 -1.26
N ASP A 71 -9.56 15.74 -0.80
CA ASP A 71 -8.35 15.92 -1.58
C ASP A 71 -7.49 14.64 -1.62
N GLY A 72 -7.89 13.60 -0.89
CA GLY A 72 -7.22 12.30 -0.83
C GLY A 72 -6.08 12.22 0.19
N HIS A 73 -5.98 13.19 1.12
CA HIS A 73 -5.06 13.12 2.24
C HIS A 73 -5.54 12.13 3.28
N ILE A 74 -4.61 11.42 3.90
CA ILE A 74 -4.94 10.47 4.95
C ILE A 74 -5.18 11.18 6.27
N VAL A 75 -6.34 10.91 6.86
CA VAL A 75 -6.79 11.51 8.12
C VAL A 75 -6.86 10.44 9.21
N LEU A 76 -6.32 10.75 10.38
CA LEU A 76 -6.39 9.92 11.58
C LEU A 76 -7.03 10.72 12.71
N ASN A 77 -8.19 10.29 13.20
CA ASN A 77 -8.92 10.96 14.28
C ASN A 77 -9.13 12.46 14.00
N GLY A 78 -9.50 12.79 12.75
CA GLY A 78 -9.77 14.16 12.31
C GLY A 78 -8.53 15.00 11.98
N ASN A 79 -7.31 14.46 12.10
CA ASN A 79 -6.08 15.17 11.79
C ASN A 79 -5.45 14.64 10.51
N ASP A 80 -5.03 15.52 9.61
CA ASP A 80 -4.19 15.15 8.46
C ASP A 80 -2.82 14.68 8.97
N ILE A 81 -2.43 13.48 8.55
CA ILE A 81 -1.15 12.85 8.89
C ILE A 81 -0.32 12.50 7.65
N SER A 82 -0.64 13.11 6.50
CA SER A 82 -0.03 12.77 5.21
C SER A 82 1.49 12.87 5.22
N ASP A 83 2.06 13.86 5.92
CA ASP A 83 3.52 13.98 6.07
C ASP A 83 4.10 12.91 7.01
N ARG A 84 3.40 12.61 8.09
CA ARG A 84 3.85 11.63 9.10
C ARG A 84 3.96 10.21 8.53
N ILE A 85 3.03 9.83 7.66
CA ILE A 85 3.04 8.50 7.05
C ILE A 85 4.19 8.28 6.05
N LEU A 86 4.89 9.33 5.62
CA LEU A 86 6.02 9.23 4.68
C LEU A 86 7.35 8.83 5.36
N THR A 87 7.38 8.78 6.69
CA THR A 87 8.59 8.47 7.46
C THR A 87 8.96 6.99 7.40
N PRO A 88 10.26 6.63 7.52
CA PRO A 88 10.70 5.24 7.66
C PRO A 88 10.08 4.55 8.88
N GLU A 89 9.87 5.29 9.96
CA GLU A 89 9.23 4.81 11.19
C GLU A 89 7.79 4.35 10.93
N ALA A 90 6.96 5.18 10.27
CA ALA A 90 5.60 4.80 9.89
C ALA A 90 5.57 3.54 9.01
N ALA A 91 6.53 3.42 8.09
CA ALA A 91 6.64 2.24 7.24
C ALA A 91 7.00 0.97 8.02
N ARG A 92 7.85 1.07 9.05
CA ARG A 92 8.20 -0.03 9.96
C ARG A 92 6.97 -0.44 10.79
N HIS A 93 6.30 0.51 11.43
CA HIS A 93 5.10 0.23 12.23
C HIS A 93 3.99 -0.42 11.39
N ALA A 94 3.76 0.08 10.16
CA ALA A 94 2.83 -0.56 9.24
C ALA A 94 3.19 -2.03 8.96
N SER A 95 4.47 -2.32 8.71
CA SER A 95 4.95 -3.68 8.47
C SER A 95 4.76 -4.58 9.69
N ASP A 96 5.06 -4.09 10.89
CA ASP A 96 4.98 -4.87 12.12
C ASP A 96 3.52 -5.15 12.49
N TYR A 97 2.70 -4.10 12.65
CA TYR A 97 1.31 -4.26 13.07
C TYR A 97 0.42 -4.94 12.00
N SER A 98 0.77 -4.87 10.71
CA SER A 98 0.02 -5.56 9.65
C SER A 98 0.04 -7.09 9.75
N LYS A 99 0.89 -7.67 10.59
CA LYS A 99 0.95 -9.11 10.87
C LYS A 99 -0.18 -9.55 11.81
N LEU A 100 -0.73 -8.63 12.61
CA LEU A 100 -1.72 -8.93 13.63
C LEU A 100 -3.11 -9.15 13.03
N PRO A 101 -3.78 -10.27 13.35
CA PRO A 101 -5.10 -10.61 12.81
C PRO A 101 -6.16 -9.53 13.06
N ALA A 102 -6.17 -8.93 14.28
CA ALA A 102 -7.11 -7.87 14.64
C ALA A 102 -6.94 -6.62 13.77
N VAL A 103 -5.70 -6.19 13.51
CA VAL A 103 -5.39 -5.06 12.61
C VAL A 103 -5.85 -5.35 11.20
N ARG A 104 -5.54 -6.54 10.67
CA ARG A 104 -5.97 -6.92 9.32
C ARG A 104 -7.49 -6.94 9.19
N LYS A 105 -8.20 -7.51 10.16
CA LYS A 105 -9.67 -7.55 10.17
C LYS A 105 -10.26 -6.14 10.09
N LEU A 106 -9.76 -5.20 10.90
CA LEU A 106 -10.18 -3.80 10.85
C LEU A 106 -9.88 -3.18 9.50
N MET A 107 -8.62 -3.30 9.03
CA MET A 107 -8.20 -2.68 7.76
C MET A 107 -8.98 -3.20 6.57
N THR A 108 -9.17 -4.51 6.46
CA THR A 108 -9.98 -5.09 5.38
C THR A 108 -11.41 -4.55 5.38
N ALA A 109 -12.04 -4.42 6.56
CA ALA A 109 -13.39 -3.88 6.67
C ALA A 109 -13.44 -2.39 6.24
N LEU A 110 -12.49 -1.56 6.68
CA LEU A 110 -12.42 -0.15 6.30
C LEU A 110 -12.11 0.03 4.80
N GLN A 111 -11.17 -0.72 4.27
CA GLN A 111 -10.81 -0.70 2.85
C GLN A 111 -12.01 -1.05 1.97
N ARG A 112 -12.77 -2.08 2.34
CA ARG A 112 -14.03 -2.44 1.65
C ARG A 112 -15.08 -1.35 1.74
N LYS A 113 -15.28 -0.80 2.93
CA LYS A 113 -16.24 0.31 3.16
C LYS A 113 -15.91 1.50 2.25
N ILE A 114 -14.65 1.94 2.22
CA ILE A 114 -14.21 3.09 1.44
C ILE A 114 -14.22 2.76 -0.06
N GLY A 115 -13.62 1.65 -0.47
CA GLY A 115 -13.49 1.28 -1.89
C GLY A 115 -14.81 0.93 -2.57
N LEU A 116 -15.85 0.55 -1.82
CA LEU A 116 -17.19 0.30 -2.35
C LEU A 116 -18.13 1.51 -2.28
N SER A 117 -17.70 2.62 -1.70
CA SER A 117 -18.52 3.84 -1.66
C SER A 117 -18.60 4.57 -3.00
N ARG A 118 -17.63 4.34 -3.89
CA ARG A 118 -17.48 4.97 -5.21
C ARG A 118 -16.51 4.18 -6.09
N PRO A 119 -16.50 4.35 -7.43
CA PRO A 119 -15.51 3.72 -8.30
C PRO A 119 -14.09 4.04 -7.81
N SER A 120 -13.25 3.00 -7.65
CA SER A 120 -11.98 3.13 -6.96
C SER A 120 -10.85 2.33 -7.61
N VAL A 121 -9.65 2.92 -7.65
CA VAL A 121 -8.40 2.21 -7.88
C VAL A 121 -7.74 1.98 -6.52
N VAL A 122 -7.61 0.73 -6.14
CA VAL A 122 -7.14 0.32 -4.81
C VAL A 122 -5.76 -0.33 -4.94
N GLU A 123 -4.77 0.21 -4.27
CA GLU A 123 -3.43 -0.38 -4.26
C GLU A 123 -3.07 -1.04 -2.93
N GLY A 124 -2.31 -2.15 -3.01
CA GLY A 124 -1.86 -2.84 -1.81
C GLY A 124 -0.90 -4.00 -2.04
N ARG A 125 -1.17 -5.11 -1.32
CA ARG A 125 -0.42 -6.37 -1.37
C ARG A 125 -1.32 -7.60 -1.56
N ASP A 126 -2.57 -7.47 -1.17
CA ASP A 126 -3.55 -8.54 -1.08
C ASP A 126 -4.95 -8.05 -1.48
N ILE A 127 -4.99 -7.01 -2.31
CA ILE A 127 -6.25 -6.39 -2.72
C ILE A 127 -7.05 -7.37 -3.57
N GLY A 128 -6.47 -7.90 -4.63
CA GLY A 128 -7.14 -8.83 -5.54
C GLY A 128 -7.30 -10.26 -5.00
N THR A 129 -6.63 -10.60 -3.89
CA THR A 129 -6.73 -11.94 -3.30
C THR A 129 -7.61 -12.00 -2.05
N VAL A 130 -7.67 -10.90 -1.26
CA VAL A 130 -8.35 -10.88 0.06
C VAL A 130 -9.34 -9.74 0.19
N VAL A 131 -8.95 -8.50 -0.16
CA VAL A 131 -9.79 -7.34 0.09
C VAL A 131 -10.95 -7.26 -0.90
N PHE A 132 -10.63 -7.35 -2.19
CA PHE A 132 -11.58 -7.33 -3.31
C PHE A 132 -11.33 -8.51 -4.25
N PRO A 133 -11.61 -9.76 -3.82
CA PRO A 133 -11.40 -10.94 -4.65
C PRO A 133 -12.27 -10.94 -5.91
N ASP A 134 -13.35 -10.16 -5.90
CA ASP A 134 -14.29 -10.00 -7.03
C ASP A 134 -14.11 -8.63 -7.73
N ALA A 135 -12.91 -8.01 -7.65
CA ALA A 135 -12.61 -6.76 -8.34
C ALA A 135 -12.77 -6.92 -9.86
N ASP A 136 -13.31 -5.89 -10.53
CA ASP A 136 -13.58 -5.90 -11.99
C ASP A 136 -12.29 -6.14 -12.81
N HIS A 137 -11.17 -5.53 -12.36
CA HIS A 137 -9.85 -5.73 -12.95
C HIS A 137 -8.82 -5.87 -11.85
N LYS A 138 -7.87 -6.80 -12.06
CA LYS A 138 -6.77 -7.05 -11.12
C LYS A 138 -5.43 -6.99 -11.86
N PHE A 139 -4.52 -6.21 -11.31
CA PHE A 139 -3.16 -6.08 -11.83
C PHE A 139 -2.14 -6.45 -10.74
N PHE A 140 -1.14 -7.23 -11.12
CA PHE A 140 -0.01 -7.52 -10.26
C PHE A 140 1.23 -6.86 -10.84
N ILE A 141 1.67 -5.76 -10.21
CA ILE A 141 2.70 -4.87 -10.73
C ILE A 141 4.04 -5.22 -10.11
N VAL A 142 5.01 -5.61 -10.94
CA VAL A 142 6.34 -6.01 -10.53
C VAL A 142 7.42 -5.14 -11.18
N ALA A 143 8.62 -5.17 -10.60
CA ALA A 143 9.86 -4.73 -11.21
C ALA A 143 11.00 -5.54 -10.61
N SER A 144 12.12 -5.65 -11.30
CA SER A 144 13.30 -6.33 -10.80
C SER A 144 13.76 -5.71 -9.46
N PRO A 145 14.29 -6.52 -8.52
CA PRO A 145 14.76 -5.99 -7.24
C PRO A 145 15.77 -4.85 -7.36
N LYS A 146 16.68 -4.95 -8.33
CA LYS A 146 17.68 -3.90 -8.61
C LYS A 146 17.02 -2.59 -9.05
N GLU A 147 16.05 -2.65 -9.96
CA GLU A 147 15.34 -1.45 -10.45
C GLU A 147 14.52 -0.80 -9.34
N ARG A 148 13.85 -1.58 -8.51
CA ARG A 148 13.10 -1.07 -7.35
C ARG A 148 14.03 -0.35 -6.36
N ALA A 149 15.20 -0.92 -6.07
CA ALA A 149 16.20 -0.29 -5.21
C ALA A 149 16.75 1.00 -5.83
N ARG A 150 17.05 1.00 -7.14
CA ARG A 150 17.48 2.20 -7.88
C ARG A 150 16.43 3.33 -7.81
N ARG A 151 15.16 3.02 -8.10
CA ARG A 151 14.06 3.99 -8.01
C ARG A 151 13.95 4.58 -6.59
N ARG A 152 14.02 3.74 -5.59
CA ARG A 152 13.95 4.18 -4.19
C ARG A 152 15.15 5.05 -3.79
N PHE A 153 16.34 4.70 -4.24
CA PHE A 153 17.54 5.50 -4.02
C PHE A 153 17.41 6.91 -4.61
N LEU A 154 16.94 7.01 -5.86
CA LEU A 154 16.71 8.32 -6.50
C LEU A 154 15.70 9.16 -5.74
N GLN A 155 14.58 8.57 -5.29
CA GLN A 155 13.58 9.27 -4.47
C GLN A 155 14.15 9.80 -3.15
N LEU A 156 15.04 9.02 -2.50
CA LEU A 156 15.66 9.44 -1.25
C LEU A 156 16.68 10.55 -1.48
N LYS A 157 17.46 10.45 -2.55
CA LYS A 157 18.43 11.49 -2.95
C LYS A 157 17.75 12.81 -3.34
N GLU A 158 16.60 12.77 -3.98
CA GLU A 158 15.80 13.96 -4.30
C GLU A 158 15.31 14.68 -3.04
N LYS A 159 14.84 13.90 -2.03
CA LYS A 159 14.37 14.45 -0.76
C LYS A 159 15.50 14.92 0.15
N ASP A 160 16.60 14.19 0.18
CA ASP A 160 17.78 14.47 0.98
C ASP A 160 19.04 14.17 0.16
N PRO A 161 19.60 15.19 -0.53
CA PRO A 161 20.84 15.02 -1.31
C PRO A 161 22.03 14.52 -0.47
N GLY A 162 22.02 14.77 0.85
CA GLY A 162 23.05 14.34 1.79
C GLY A 162 22.90 12.92 2.30
N THR A 163 21.81 12.21 1.95
CA THR A 163 21.58 10.84 2.46
C THR A 163 22.77 9.92 2.18
N ALA A 164 23.22 9.21 3.21
CA ALA A 164 24.34 8.27 3.14
C ALA A 164 23.92 6.84 2.76
N ILE A 165 22.59 6.60 2.62
CA ILE A 165 22.09 5.25 2.33
C ILE A 165 22.55 4.77 0.94
N THR A 166 22.95 3.52 0.83
CA THR A 166 23.39 2.91 -0.42
C THR A 166 22.28 2.13 -1.13
N ILE A 167 22.45 1.86 -2.42
CA ILE A 167 21.50 1.03 -3.19
C ILE A 167 21.45 -0.39 -2.62
N GLU A 168 22.57 -0.92 -2.17
CA GLU A 168 22.70 -2.25 -1.58
C GLU A 168 21.92 -2.38 -0.27
N GLU A 169 21.97 -1.35 0.58
CA GLU A 169 21.19 -1.31 1.81
C GLU A 169 19.69 -1.23 1.52
N ILE A 170 19.29 -0.43 0.54
CA ILE A 170 17.89 -0.34 0.11
C ILE A 170 17.41 -1.67 -0.44
N LEU A 171 18.22 -2.31 -1.29
CA LEU A 171 17.91 -3.62 -1.88
C LEU A 171 17.71 -4.67 -0.77
N LYS A 172 18.60 -4.70 0.21
CA LYS A 172 18.48 -5.61 1.36
C LYS A 172 17.18 -5.37 2.14
N GLN A 173 16.90 -4.12 2.49
CA GLN A 173 15.66 -3.75 3.21
C GLN A 173 14.40 -4.11 2.42
N GLN A 174 14.39 -3.88 1.10
CA GLN A 174 13.26 -4.23 0.25
C GLN A 174 13.06 -5.75 0.16
N ASN A 175 14.15 -6.52 0.00
CA ASN A 175 14.06 -7.98 -0.06
C ASN A 175 13.58 -8.59 1.26
N GLU A 176 14.03 -8.08 2.40
CA GLU A 176 13.56 -8.49 3.72
C GLU A 176 12.05 -8.23 3.86
N ARG A 177 11.60 -7.04 3.48
CA ARG A 177 10.18 -6.67 3.52
C ARG A 177 9.33 -7.53 2.58
N ASP A 178 9.76 -7.73 1.34
CA ASP A 178 9.04 -8.56 0.38
C ASP A 178 8.94 -10.01 0.85
N SER A 179 10.03 -10.54 1.43
CA SER A 179 10.03 -11.88 2.05
C SER A 179 9.05 -11.96 3.22
N GLN A 180 8.97 -10.92 4.05
CA GLN A 180 7.97 -10.84 5.13
C GLN A 180 6.54 -10.80 4.56
N ASP A 181 6.30 -9.96 3.55
CA ASP A 181 4.98 -9.83 2.90
C ASP A 181 4.55 -11.16 2.24
N GLN A 182 5.47 -11.88 1.59
CA GLN A 182 5.19 -13.18 0.95
C GLN A 182 4.97 -14.33 1.94
N LYS A 183 5.68 -14.32 3.07
CA LYS A 183 5.65 -15.40 4.08
C LYS A 183 4.61 -15.20 5.17
N ARG A 184 3.84 -14.10 5.13
CA ARG A 184 2.76 -13.88 6.11
C ARG A 184 1.78 -15.04 6.12
N ALA A 185 1.39 -15.50 7.31
CA ALA A 185 0.37 -16.54 7.47
C ALA A 185 -1.01 -16.05 6.99
N LEU A 186 -1.29 -14.75 7.18
CA LEU A 186 -2.54 -14.10 6.76
C LEU A 186 -2.28 -13.16 5.59
N ALA A 187 -3.04 -13.34 4.51
CA ALA A 187 -3.03 -12.49 3.33
C ALA A 187 -1.60 -12.21 2.79
N PRO A 188 -0.86 -13.24 2.38
CA PRO A 188 0.47 -13.09 1.82
C PRO A 188 0.43 -12.29 0.52
N LEU A 189 1.52 -11.59 0.21
CA LEU A 189 1.71 -10.99 -1.10
C LEU A 189 1.77 -12.09 -2.16
N LYS A 190 0.70 -12.24 -2.90
CA LYS A 190 0.54 -13.26 -3.94
C LYS A 190 -0.27 -12.67 -5.10
N GLN A 191 0.12 -13.00 -6.32
CA GLN A 191 -0.69 -12.68 -7.50
C GLN A 191 -2.00 -13.47 -7.44
N ALA A 192 -3.14 -12.81 -7.63
CA ALA A 192 -4.42 -13.48 -7.84
C ALA A 192 -4.40 -14.22 -9.18
N GLU A 193 -5.12 -15.34 -9.27
CA GLU A 193 -5.10 -16.23 -10.46
C GLU A 193 -5.58 -15.51 -11.74
N ASP A 194 -6.51 -14.58 -11.58
CA ASP A 194 -7.08 -13.75 -12.63
C ASP A 194 -6.40 -12.36 -12.76
N ALA A 195 -5.32 -12.12 -12.02
CA ALA A 195 -4.61 -10.85 -12.12
C ALA A 195 -3.64 -10.82 -13.31
N ILE A 196 -3.69 -9.73 -14.06
CA ILE A 196 -2.77 -9.46 -15.15
C ILE A 196 -1.42 -9.04 -14.57
N LEU A 197 -0.35 -9.76 -14.93
CA LEU A 197 1.01 -9.39 -14.57
C LEU A 197 1.50 -8.22 -15.42
N VAL A 198 2.01 -7.17 -14.77
CA VAL A 198 2.62 -6.01 -15.42
C VAL A 198 4.03 -5.82 -14.90
N ASP A 199 5.02 -6.13 -15.72
CA ASP A 199 6.43 -5.87 -15.41
C ASP A 199 6.80 -4.44 -15.86
N THR A 200 7.24 -3.64 -14.89
CA THR A 200 7.60 -2.24 -15.08
C THR A 200 9.11 -2.00 -15.13
N THR A 201 9.93 -3.07 -15.17
CA THR A 201 11.39 -2.98 -15.02
C THR A 201 12.01 -2.01 -16.02
N GLU A 202 11.62 -2.10 -17.29
CA GLU A 202 12.19 -1.31 -18.39
C GLU A 202 11.19 -0.31 -18.98
N LYS A 203 10.03 -0.13 -18.33
CA LYS A 203 8.96 0.75 -18.82
C LYS A 203 8.97 2.08 -18.09
N THR A 204 8.61 3.13 -18.83
CA THR A 204 8.24 4.42 -18.27
C THR A 204 6.89 4.33 -17.55
N ILE A 205 6.59 5.31 -16.71
CA ILE A 205 5.30 5.39 -16.02
C ILE A 205 4.15 5.48 -17.02
N ASP A 206 4.31 6.30 -18.08
CA ASP A 206 3.27 6.51 -19.09
C ASP A 206 2.98 5.23 -19.87
N GLU A 207 3.99 4.48 -20.30
CA GLU A 207 3.81 3.18 -20.96
C GLU A 207 3.05 2.18 -20.09
N VAL A 208 3.35 2.14 -18.77
CA VAL A 208 2.62 1.27 -17.84
C VAL A 208 1.17 1.70 -17.66
N VAL A 209 0.93 3.00 -17.56
CA VAL A 209 -0.43 3.56 -17.42
C VAL A 209 -1.25 3.26 -18.69
N GLU A 210 -0.69 3.47 -19.87
CA GLU A 210 -1.36 3.16 -21.14
C GLU A 210 -1.65 1.67 -21.29
N GLU A 211 -0.70 0.81 -20.91
CA GLU A 211 -0.92 -0.65 -20.92
C GLU A 211 -2.06 -1.06 -20.00
N ILE A 212 -2.19 -0.46 -18.82
CA ILE A 212 -3.28 -0.77 -17.88
C ILE A 212 -4.61 -0.26 -18.44
N LEU A 213 -4.67 0.99 -18.91
CA LEU A 213 -5.91 1.58 -19.45
C LEU A 213 -6.42 0.83 -20.69
N ALA A 214 -5.52 0.30 -21.51
CA ALA A 214 -5.90 -0.50 -22.68
C ALA A 214 -6.52 -1.87 -22.34
N ARG A 215 -6.47 -2.27 -21.05
CA ARG A 215 -6.98 -3.56 -20.56
C ARG A 215 -8.21 -3.42 -19.65
N LEU A 216 -8.75 -2.20 -19.51
CA LEU A 216 -9.99 -1.91 -18.78
C LEU A 216 -11.19 -1.94 -19.70
#